data_e0992033a85324c4087ee7a4a8bbadbc
#
_entry.id   e0992033a85324c4087ee7a4a8bbadbc
#
_cell.length_a   1.000
_cell.length_b   1.000
_cell.length_c   1.000
_cell.angle_alpha   90.00
_cell.angle_beta   90.00
_cell.angle_gamma   90.00
#
_symmetry.space_group_name_H-M   'P 1'
#
loop_
_entity.id
_entity.type
_entity.pdbx_description
1 polymer ?
#
loop_
_entity_poly.entity_id
_entity_poly.type
_entity_poly.pdbx_seq_one_letter_code
_entity_poly.pdbx_strand_id
1 'polypeptide(L)'
;MLVATADRADSVAERLIVKLLRRAGITGWELGLPFGRWTIDLAFPDAKVAVEVDGWAWHVDVDRFRADRHKGNALTRAGWTLLRFTWHDLVSRPASVVAEIRAALA
;
A
#
# COMPACT_ATOMS: atom_id res chain seq x y z
N MET A 1 1.91 10.44 25.00
CA MET A 1 1.31 10.27 23.72
C MET A 1 2.12 9.44 22.79
N LEU A 2 1.61 8.30 22.50
CA LEU A 2 2.40 7.29 21.86
C LEU A 2 1.89 6.83 20.56
N VAL A 3 1.23 7.69 19.90
CA VAL A 3 0.72 7.41 18.60
C VAL A 3 1.84 7.18 17.66
N ALA A 4 2.95 7.51 18.08
CA ALA A 4 3.87 7.97 17.13
C ALA A 4 4.66 6.93 16.39
N THR A 5 4.91 5.76 16.93
CA THR A 5 5.88 4.88 16.28
C THR A 5 5.31 4.21 15.06
N ALA A 6 4.11 3.68 15.15
CA ALA A 6 3.46 3.05 14.03
C ALA A 6 3.09 4.08 12.96
N ASP A 7 2.56 5.25 13.38
CA ASP A 7 2.20 6.31 12.45
C ASP A 7 3.42 6.88 11.72
N ARG A 8 4.55 6.97 12.39
CA ARG A 8 5.80 7.41 11.77
C ARG A 8 6.27 6.41 10.72
N ALA A 9 6.22 5.13 11.04
CA ALA A 9 6.64 4.09 10.11
C ALA A 9 5.76 4.09 8.86
N ASP A 10 4.45 4.24 9.06
CA ASP A 10 3.52 4.30 7.94
C ASP A 10 3.74 5.56 7.10
N SER A 11 3.98 6.71 7.73
CA SER A 11 4.25 7.95 7.00
C SER A 11 5.56 7.90 6.22
N VAL A 12 6.59 7.28 6.78
CA VAL A 12 7.86 7.10 6.09
C VAL A 12 7.68 6.18 4.89
N ALA A 13 6.95 5.09 5.07
CA ALA A 13 6.68 4.14 4.01
C ALA A 13 5.87 4.78 2.88
N GLU A 14 4.86 5.59 3.22
CA GLU A 14 4.09 6.32 2.22
C GLU A 14 4.95 7.27 1.42
N ARG A 15 5.79 8.04 2.09
CA ARG A 15 6.69 8.97 1.40
C ARG A 15 7.65 8.25 0.48
N LEU A 16 8.11 7.10 0.91
CA LEU A 16 9.05 6.30 0.12
C LEU A 16 8.38 5.76 -1.15
N ILE A 17 7.19 5.20 -1.04
CA ILE A 17 6.48 4.69 -2.22
C ILE A 17 6.13 5.83 -3.19
N VAL A 18 5.73 6.98 -2.69
CA VAL A 18 5.44 8.15 -3.51
C VAL A 18 6.70 8.57 -4.27
N LYS A 19 7.84 8.60 -3.60
CA LYS A 19 9.10 8.94 -4.23
C LYS A 19 9.46 7.97 -5.36
N LEU A 20 9.27 6.68 -5.13
CA LEU A 20 9.52 5.66 -6.14
C LEU A 20 8.63 5.85 -7.37
N LEU A 21 7.35 6.11 -7.15
CA LEU A 21 6.40 6.30 -8.24
C LEU A 21 6.73 7.55 -9.05
N ARG A 22 7.07 8.64 -8.37
CA ARG A 22 7.44 9.90 -9.04
C ARG A 22 8.69 9.72 -9.88
N ARG A 23 9.71 9.06 -9.36
CA ARG A 23 10.93 8.78 -10.09
C ARG A 23 10.69 7.90 -11.31
N ALA A 24 9.75 6.99 -11.22
CA ALA A 24 9.40 6.11 -12.32
C ALA A 24 8.46 6.75 -13.34
N GLY A 25 7.96 7.95 -13.07
CA GLY A 25 7.02 8.62 -13.95
C GLY A 25 5.64 8.00 -13.93
N ILE A 26 5.29 7.29 -12.87
CA ILE A 26 3.98 6.66 -12.73
C ILE A 26 3.02 7.68 -12.12
N THR A 27 1.88 7.88 -12.78
CA THR A 27 0.86 8.85 -12.36
C THR A 27 -0.50 8.16 -12.20
N GLY A 28 -1.51 8.93 -11.79
CA GLY A 28 -2.87 8.41 -11.64
C GLY A 28 -3.16 7.77 -10.30
N TRP A 29 -2.28 7.95 -9.33
CA TRP A 29 -2.46 7.41 -7.99
C TRP A 29 -2.99 8.47 -7.04
N GLU A 30 -3.68 8.00 -6.00
CA GLU A 30 -4.19 8.85 -4.91
C GLU A 30 -3.86 8.19 -3.58
N LEU A 31 -3.51 9.02 -2.61
CA LEU A 31 -3.27 8.54 -1.24
C LEU A 31 -4.58 8.59 -0.45
N GLY A 32 -4.77 7.60 0.41
CA GLY A 32 -5.89 7.60 1.34
C GLY A 32 -7.25 7.54 0.67
N LEU A 33 -7.42 6.69 -0.34
CA LEU A 33 -8.69 6.57 -1.03
C LEU A 33 -9.70 5.82 -0.14
N PRO A 34 -10.87 6.42 0.14
CA PRO A 34 -11.92 5.72 0.88
C PRO A 34 -12.45 4.51 0.10
N PHE A 35 -12.63 3.40 0.80
CA PHE A 35 -13.22 2.20 0.22
C PHE A 35 -14.11 1.54 1.26
N GLY A 36 -15.41 1.79 1.20
CA GLY A 36 -16.33 1.35 2.23
C GLY A 36 -15.94 1.97 3.57
N ARG A 37 -15.74 1.12 4.58
CA ARG A 37 -15.29 1.56 5.91
C ARG A 37 -13.78 1.57 6.06
N TRP A 38 -13.07 1.24 4.99
CA TRP A 38 -11.61 1.21 4.99
C TRP A 38 -11.02 2.35 4.20
N THR A 39 -9.72 2.50 4.28
CA THR A 39 -8.96 3.44 3.48
C THR A 39 -7.84 2.67 2.78
N ILE A 40 -7.68 2.88 1.49
CA ILE A 40 -6.58 2.30 0.73
C ILE A 40 -5.41 3.27 0.82
N ASP A 41 -4.24 2.77 1.25
CA ASP A 41 -3.06 3.62 1.45
C ASP A 41 -2.69 4.38 0.20
N LEU A 42 -2.57 3.66 -0.91
CA LEU A 42 -2.32 4.27 -2.22
C LEU A 42 -3.13 3.50 -3.26
N ALA A 43 -3.86 4.20 -4.09
CA ALA A 43 -4.75 3.58 -5.06
C ALA A 43 -4.60 4.18 -6.44
N PHE A 44 -4.77 3.33 -7.44
CA PHE A 44 -4.95 3.74 -8.84
C PHE A 44 -6.41 3.47 -9.19
N PRO A 45 -7.30 4.46 -8.99
CA PRO A 45 -8.74 4.21 -9.12
C PRO A 45 -9.18 3.75 -10.51
N ASP A 46 -8.59 4.32 -11.55
CA ASP A 46 -8.95 3.97 -12.91
C ASP A 46 -8.61 2.53 -13.26
N ALA A 47 -7.49 2.05 -12.77
CA ALA A 47 -7.03 0.68 -13.00
C ALA A 47 -7.53 -0.30 -11.95
N LYS A 48 -8.13 0.20 -10.87
CA LYS A 48 -8.53 -0.59 -9.71
C LYS A 48 -7.34 -1.38 -9.14
N VAL A 49 -6.24 -0.70 -8.91
CA VAL A 49 -5.07 -1.27 -8.25
C VAL A 49 -4.89 -0.59 -6.89
N ALA A 50 -4.84 -1.41 -5.86
CA ALA A 50 -4.62 -0.94 -4.48
C ALA A 50 -3.21 -1.36 -4.05
N VAL A 51 -2.48 -0.42 -3.47
CA VAL A 51 -1.13 -0.68 -2.96
C VAL A 51 -1.13 -0.41 -1.46
N GLU A 52 -0.76 -1.42 -0.69
CA GLU A 52 -0.66 -1.32 0.77
C GLU A 52 0.79 -1.50 1.17
N VAL A 53 1.26 -0.65 2.04
CA VAL A 53 2.65 -0.69 2.50
C VAL A 53 2.68 -0.91 4.00
N ASP A 54 3.33 -1.99 4.42
CA ASP A 54 3.50 -2.29 5.84
C ASP A 54 4.82 -1.70 6.32
N GLY A 55 4.72 -0.78 7.28
CA GLY A 55 5.89 -0.11 7.84
C GLY A 55 6.71 -1.00 8.75
N TRP A 56 6.06 -1.94 9.44
CA TRP A 56 6.72 -2.85 10.38
C TRP A 56 6.29 -4.27 10.15
N ALA A 57 7.20 -5.10 9.70
CA ALA A 57 6.91 -6.47 9.31
C ALA A 57 6.84 -7.47 10.46
N TRP A 58 7.16 -7.11 11.66
CA TRP A 58 7.32 -8.06 12.76
C TRP A 58 6.40 -7.87 13.96
N HIS A 59 5.53 -6.89 13.94
CA HIS A 59 4.48 -6.80 14.94
C HIS A 59 3.23 -7.45 14.41
N VAL A 60 2.94 -8.63 14.91
CA VAL A 60 1.72 -9.32 14.54
C VAL A 60 0.66 -8.96 15.57
N ASP A 61 -0.23 -8.07 15.17
CA ASP A 61 -1.46 -7.79 15.90
C ASP A 61 -2.55 -8.61 15.24
N VAL A 62 -3.14 -9.54 15.96
CA VAL A 62 -4.14 -10.46 15.41
C VAL A 62 -5.36 -9.72 14.89
N ASP A 63 -5.82 -8.70 15.62
CA ASP A 63 -7.00 -7.92 15.21
C ASP A 63 -6.73 -7.13 13.94
N ARG A 64 -5.55 -6.54 13.86
CA ARG A 64 -5.12 -5.81 12.68
C ARG A 64 -4.99 -6.75 11.47
N PHE A 65 -4.45 -7.93 11.70
CA PHE A 65 -4.32 -8.95 10.66
C PHE A 65 -5.68 -9.38 10.12
N ARG A 66 -6.66 -9.57 10.99
CA ARG A 66 -8.03 -9.92 10.59
C ARG A 66 -8.68 -8.80 9.80
N ALA A 67 -8.53 -7.56 10.28
CA ALA A 67 -9.08 -6.41 9.59
C ALA A 67 -8.49 -6.27 8.19
N ASP A 68 -7.19 -6.48 8.05
CA ASP A 68 -6.51 -6.43 6.76
C ASP A 68 -7.02 -7.53 5.82
N ARG A 69 -7.29 -8.71 6.33
CA ARG A 69 -7.86 -9.79 5.52
C ARG A 69 -9.25 -9.45 5.01
N HIS A 70 -10.10 -8.92 5.86
CA HIS A 70 -11.45 -8.51 5.46
C HIS A 70 -11.41 -7.41 4.41
N LYS A 71 -10.54 -6.44 4.58
CA LYS A 71 -10.31 -5.39 3.61
C LYS A 71 -9.83 -5.97 2.28
N GLY A 72 -8.83 -6.84 2.33
CA GLY A 72 -8.30 -7.49 1.14
C GLY A 72 -9.34 -8.30 0.39
N ASN A 73 -10.16 -9.05 1.11
CA ASN A 73 -11.25 -9.82 0.51
C ASN A 73 -12.29 -8.91 -0.15
N ALA A 74 -12.62 -7.79 0.49
CA ALA A 74 -13.56 -6.84 -0.07
C ALA A 74 -13.03 -6.21 -1.35
N LEU A 75 -11.75 -5.84 -1.38
CA LEU A 75 -11.11 -5.31 -2.56
C LEU A 75 -11.12 -6.32 -3.71
N THR A 76 -10.76 -7.56 -3.41
CA THR A 76 -10.74 -8.63 -4.41
C THR A 76 -12.13 -8.85 -5.00
N ARG A 77 -13.17 -8.88 -4.15
CA ARG A 77 -14.54 -9.06 -4.64
C ARG A 77 -15.02 -7.88 -5.49
N ALA A 78 -14.49 -6.70 -5.23
CA ALA A 78 -14.83 -5.51 -5.99
C ALA A 78 -14.03 -5.38 -7.30
N GLY A 79 -13.19 -6.36 -7.61
CA GLY A 79 -12.43 -6.38 -8.83
C GLY A 79 -11.11 -5.63 -8.76
N TRP A 80 -10.64 -5.32 -7.57
CA TRP A 80 -9.36 -4.64 -7.38
C TRP A 80 -8.22 -5.63 -7.35
N THR A 81 -7.08 -5.23 -7.87
CA THR A 81 -5.82 -5.94 -7.69
C THR A 81 -5.13 -5.35 -6.48
N LEU A 82 -4.82 -6.18 -5.51
CA LEU A 82 -4.17 -5.74 -4.28
C LEU A 82 -2.70 -6.13 -4.31
N LEU A 83 -1.83 -5.14 -4.18
CA LEU A 83 -0.39 -5.35 -4.06
C LEU A 83 0.04 -4.93 -2.66
N ARG A 84 0.81 -5.78 -2.00
CA ARG A 84 1.32 -5.50 -0.67
C ARG A 84 2.83 -5.53 -0.69
N PHE A 85 3.42 -4.48 -0.12
CA PHE A 85 4.86 -4.38 0.01
C PHE A 85 5.22 -4.05 1.44
N THR A 86 6.39 -4.52 1.87
CA THR A 86 6.93 -4.12 3.16
C THR A 86 7.85 -2.92 2.95
N TRP A 87 8.15 -2.22 4.04
CA TRP A 87 9.15 -1.17 4.01
C TRP A 87 10.48 -1.71 3.48
N HIS A 88 10.81 -2.94 3.88
CA HIS A 88 12.03 -3.61 3.41
C HIS A 88 12.04 -3.78 1.89
N ASP A 89 10.92 -4.12 1.29
CA ASP A 89 10.82 -4.22 -0.17
C ASP A 89 11.11 -2.89 -0.84
N LEU A 90 10.58 -1.80 -0.29
CA LEU A 90 10.77 -0.48 -0.86
C LEU A 90 12.23 -0.03 -0.82
N VAL A 91 12.93 -0.40 0.24
CA VAL A 91 14.33 -0.01 0.44
C VAL A 91 15.28 -0.92 -0.33
N SER A 92 15.05 -2.24 -0.28
CA SER A 92 15.98 -3.23 -0.80
C SER A 92 15.72 -3.61 -2.25
N ARG A 93 14.48 -3.50 -2.72
CA ARG A 93 14.08 -3.95 -4.05
C ARG A 93 13.18 -2.94 -4.76
N PRO A 94 13.56 -1.67 -4.80
CA PRO A 94 12.67 -0.64 -5.37
C PRO A 94 12.33 -0.87 -6.84
N ALA A 95 13.26 -1.36 -7.63
CA ALA A 95 13.00 -1.65 -9.04
C ALA A 95 11.97 -2.76 -9.22
N SER A 96 12.01 -3.78 -8.36
CA SER A 96 11.02 -4.87 -8.39
C SER A 96 9.64 -4.37 -8.00
N VAL A 97 9.55 -3.49 -7.02
CA VAL A 97 8.29 -2.88 -6.60
C VAL A 97 7.68 -2.11 -7.76
N VAL A 98 8.45 -1.26 -8.40
CA VAL A 98 8.00 -0.48 -9.56
C VAL A 98 7.54 -1.40 -10.70
N ALA A 99 8.29 -2.46 -10.97
CA ALA A 99 7.96 -3.42 -12.02
C ALA A 99 6.63 -4.12 -11.75
N GLU A 100 6.36 -4.51 -10.50
CA GLU A 100 5.09 -5.14 -10.14
C GLU A 100 3.92 -4.18 -10.30
N ILE A 101 4.11 -2.93 -9.88
CA ILE A 101 3.05 -1.92 -10.03
C ILE A 101 2.77 -1.68 -11.51
N ARG A 102 3.79 -1.52 -12.32
CA ARG A 102 3.60 -1.34 -13.77
C ARG A 102 2.89 -2.52 -14.40
N ALA A 103 3.23 -3.73 -14.00
CA ALA A 103 2.57 -4.93 -14.52
C ALA A 103 1.08 -4.93 -14.17
N ALA A 104 0.73 -4.50 -12.98
CA ALA A 104 -0.66 -4.44 -12.55
C ALA A 104 -1.44 -3.34 -13.28
N LEU A 105 -0.78 -2.28 -13.70
CA LEU A 105 -1.40 -1.17 -14.41
C LEU A 105 -1.54 -1.41 -15.91
N ALA A 106 -0.85 -2.37 -16.43
CA ALA A 106 -0.81 -2.64 -17.86
C ALA A 106 -2.11 -3.23 -18.42
#